data_411eb52a61a6eeb4f3dafdf3fac11b9e
#
_entry.id   411eb52a61a6eeb4f3dafdf3fac11b9e
#
_cell.length_a   1.000
_cell.length_b   1.000
_cell.length_c   1.000
_cell.angle_alpha   90.00
_cell.angle_beta   90.00
_cell.angle_gamma   90.00
#
_symmetry.space_group_name_H-M   'P 1'
#
loop_
_entity.id
_entity.type
_entity.pdbx_description
1 polymer ?
#
loop_
_entity_poly.entity_id
_entity_poly.type
_entity_poly.pdbx_seq_one_letter_code
_entity_poly.pdbx_strand_id
1 'polypeptide(L)'
;MCAKTANNEVIVLYFTGNRHGGENIGNVLKNRKNRTDSIQLMTDASNNNNPVLSEADQELLAIIVMINCLSHGQRKFTENELYYPEECGYFLKQTRGIYHNEHQCKEMSPEEKLGYHQEHSSKYIENIYNKIDELFNDKKVEPNSRLGQAMKYWINNKEGLTQFLKIPVSNLDNNWAERSLRTIILQRKNSLFFKTINSAEIHSGLYSIVKTCSENEINAFKYLNWLQEQSSKAKKRPANYTPFAYARYMNNTELIETAA
;
A
#
# COMPACT_ATOMS: atom_id res chain seq x y z
N MET A 1 0.98 -2.81 -6.90
CA MET A 1 0.30 -1.64 -6.30
C MET A 1 -1.13 -2.00 -5.96
N CYS A 2 -1.61 -1.59 -4.79
CA CYS A 2 -3.01 -1.72 -4.42
C CYS A 2 -3.55 -0.33 -4.12
N ALA A 3 -4.75 -0.03 -4.57
CA ALA A 3 -5.41 1.24 -4.34
C ALA A 3 -6.85 1.00 -3.85
N LYS A 4 -7.36 1.91 -3.04
CA LYS A 4 -8.75 1.94 -2.62
C LYS A 4 -9.37 3.25 -3.09
N THR A 5 -10.51 3.16 -3.76
CA THR A 5 -11.24 4.34 -4.23
C THR A 5 -12.09 4.94 -3.11
N ALA A 6 -12.60 6.16 -3.32
CA ALA A 6 -13.54 6.78 -2.37
C ALA A 6 -14.81 5.93 -2.14
N ASN A 7 -15.18 5.08 -3.10
CA ASN A 7 -16.30 4.15 -2.99
C ASN A 7 -15.92 2.81 -2.36
N ASN A 8 -14.76 2.72 -1.71
CA ASN A 8 -14.20 1.49 -1.16
C ASN A 8 -13.88 0.38 -2.18
N GLU A 9 -13.95 0.66 -3.48
CA GLU A 9 -13.54 -0.29 -4.52
C GLU A 9 -12.02 -0.52 -4.46
N VAL A 10 -11.61 -1.78 -4.49
CA VAL A 10 -10.19 -2.17 -4.41
C VAL A 10 -9.64 -2.41 -5.80
N ILE A 11 -8.56 -1.74 -6.16
CA ILE A 11 -7.85 -1.92 -7.42
C ILE A 11 -6.47 -2.52 -7.14
N VAL A 12 -6.16 -3.65 -7.77
CA VAL A 12 -4.84 -4.28 -7.69
C VAL A 12 -4.19 -4.22 -9.05
N LEU A 13 -2.99 -3.65 -9.12
CA LEU A 13 -2.21 -3.52 -10.35
C LEU A 13 -0.84 -4.17 -10.16
N TYR A 14 -0.53 -5.09 -11.04
CA TYR A 14 0.79 -5.71 -11.17
C TYR A 14 1.50 -5.16 -12.39
N PHE A 15 2.77 -4.87 -12.25
CA PHE A 15 3.63 -4.42 -13.32
C PHE A 15 4.80 -5.37 -13.44
N THR A 16 5.14 -5.74 -14.67
CA THR A 16 6.32 -6.55 -15.00
C THR A 16 7.13 -5.81 -16.05
N GLY A 17 8.43 -5.76 -15.90
CA GLY A 17 9.32 -5.07 -16.82
C GLY A 17 10.60 -4.61 -16.11
N ASN A 18 11.34 -3.75 -16.78
CA ASN A 18 12.63 -3.22 -16.30
C ASN A 18 12.48 -1.94 -15.46
N ARG A 19 11.25 -1.51 -15.18
CA ARG A 19 10.98 -0.28 -14.44
C ARG A 19 10.94 -0.52 -12.94
N HIS A 20 11.40 0.45 -12.16
CA HIS A 20 11.25 0.45 -10.71
C HIS A 20 9.82 0.81 -10.29
N GLY A 21 9.50 0.56 -9.00
CA GLY A 21 8.19 0.84 -8.44
C GLY A 21 7.75 2.28 -8.61
N GLY A 22 8.65 3.23 -8.37
CA GLY A 22 8.40 4.67 -8.51
C GLY A 22 8.02 5.11 -9.91
N GLU A 23 8.64 4.55 -10.96
CA GLU A 23 8.29 4.85 -12.35
C GLU A 23 6.88 4.33 -12.70
N ASN A 24 6.53 3.14 -12.21
CA ASN A 24 5.19 2.58 -12.41
C ASN A 24 4.14 3.40 -11.66
N ILE A 25 4.44 3.82 -10.42
CA ILE A 25 3.57 4.71 -9.63
C ILE A 25 3.40 6.05 -10.36
N GLY A 26 4.49 6.67 -10.82
CA GLY A 26 4.44 7.91 -11.59
C GLY A 26 3.56 7.79 -12.84
N ASN A 27 3.67 6.67 -13.58
CA ASN A 27 2.82 6.40 -14.75
C ASN A 27 1.33 6.29 -14.40
N VAL A 28 0.97 5.71 -13.27
CA VAL A 28 -0.43 5.64 -12.82
C VAL A 28 -0.93 7.02 -12.42
N LEU A 29 -0.14 7.79 -11.69
CA LEU A 29 -0.49 9.12 -11.20
C LEU A 29 -0.72 10.11 -12.34
N LYS A 30 0.17 10.15 -13.34
CA LYS A 30 0.00 11.06 -14.50
C LYS A 30 -1.26 10.78 -15.33
N ASN A 31 -1.74 9.54 -15.34
CA ASN A 31 -2.96 9.14 -16.04
C ASN A 31 -4.23 9.32 -15.21
N ARG A 32 -4.12 9.82 -13.98
CA ARG A 32 -5.26 10.08 -13.11
C ARG A 32 -6.10 11.24 -13.64
N LYS A 33 -7.42 11.05 -13.70
CA LYS A 33 -8.35 12.10 -14.14
C LYS A 33 -8.45 13.26 -13.16
N ASN A 34 -8.56 12.93 -11.86
CA ASN A 34 -8.58 13.95 -10.81
C ASN A 34 -7.13 14.20 -10.35
N ARG A 35 -6.67 15.43 -10.56
CA ARG A 35 -5.29 15.87 -10.28
C ARG A 35 -5.20 16.81 -9.07
N THR A 36 -6.30 17.03 -8.36
CA THR A 36 -6.39 17.99 -7.24
C THR A 36 -6.55 17.32 -5.89
N ASP A 37 -7.25 16.17 -5.84
CA ASP A 37 -7.49 15.49 -4.57
C ASP A 37 -6.21 14.86 -4.04
N SER A 38 -5.99 15.01 -2.74
CA SER A 38 -4.86 14.41 -2.03
C SER A 38 -4.81 12.90 -2.20
N ILE A 39 -3.61 12.36 -2.29
CA ILE A 39 -3.33 10.93 -2.43
C ILE A 39 -2.48 10.49 -1.24
N GLN A 40 -2.94 9.52 -0.50
CA GLN A 40 -2.14 8.84 0.51
C GLN A 40 -1.38 7.69 -0.18
N LEU A 41 -0.04 7.79 -0.22
CA LEU A 41 0.82 6.79 -0.82
C LEU A 41 1.66 6.10 0.24
N MET A 42 1.32 4.86 0.56
CA MET A 42 2.06 4.05 1.51
C MET A 42 3.13 3.19 0.83
N THR A 43 4.35 3.25 1.33
CA THR A 43 5.50 2.47 0.84
C THR A 43 6.32 1.88 2.00
N ASP A 44 7.28 1.04 1.68
CA ASP A 44 8.29 0.49 2.61
C ASP A 44 9.45 1.45 2.91
N ALA A 45 9.32 2.71 2.52
CA ALA A 45 10.36 3.74 2.57
C ALA A 45 11.59 3.46 1.69
N SER A 46 11.49 2.55 0.72
CA SER A 46 12.52 2.39 -0.31
C SER A 46 12.45 3.54 -1.32
N ASN A 47 13.59 4.16 -1.62
CA ASN A 47 13.67 5.21 -2.64
C ASN A 47 13.18 4.75 -4.02
N ASN A 48 13.27 3.45 -4.32
CA ASN A 48 12.76 2.85 -5.56
C ASN A 48 11.23 2.93 -5.68
N ASN A 49 10.53 3.22 -4.61
CA ASN A 49 9.07 3.35 -4.56
C ASN A 49 8.61 4.83 -4.54
N ASN A 50 9.53 5.78 -4.54
CA ASN A 50 9.17 7.19 -4.68
C ASN A 50 8.68 7.47 -6.10
N PRO A 51 7.54 8.16 -6.29
CA PRO A 51 7.00 8.44 -7.61
C PRO A 51 8.00 9.19 -8.48
N VAL A 52 8.24 8.69 -9.69
CA VAL A 52 9.07 9.36 -10.70
C VAL A 52 8.14 10.06 -11.67
N LEU A 53 8.16 11.40 -11.65
CA LEU A 53 7.31 12.26 -12.48
C LEU A 53 8.18 13.16 -13.37
N SER A 54 7.66 13.48 -14.56
CA SER A 54 8.28 14.45 -15.46
C SER A 54 8.15 15.89 -14.89
N GLU A 55 8.94 16.83 -15.39
CA GLU A 55 8.83 18.25 -15.00
C GLU A 55 7.40 18.79 -15.17
N ALA A 56 6.71 18.39 -16.25
CA ALA A 56 5.33 18.78 -16.51
C ALA A 56 4.31 18.22 -15.51
N ASP A 57 4.66 17.18 -14.76
CA ASP A 57 3.77 16.50 -13.79
C ASP A 57 4.21 16.72 -12.33
N GLN A 58 5.21 17.57 -12.07
CA GLN A 58 5.73 17.83 -10.72
C GLN A 58 4.67 18.35 -9.75
N GLU A 59 3.65 19.05 -10.24
CA GLU A 59 2.50 19.49 -9.43
C GLU A 59 1.79 18.35 -8.70
N LEU A 60 1.82 17.12 -9.26
CA LEU A 60 1.24 15.94 -8.63
C LEU A 60 1.96 15.54 -7.33
N LEU A 61 3.23 15.91 -7.16
CA LEU A 61 3.94 15.63 -5.92
C LEU A 61 3.35 16.41 -4.74
N ALA A 62 2.82 17.60 -4.99
CA ALA A 62 2.24 18.46 -3.95
C ALA A 62 0.97 17.87 -3.31
N ILE A 63 0.27 16.99 -4.02
CA ILE A 63 -0.95 16.33 -3.52
C ILE A 63 -0.69 14.94 -2.93
N ILE A 64 0.56 14.45 -2.97
CA ILE A 64 0.91 13.13 -2.43
C ILE A 64 1.36 13.27 -0.99
N VAL A 65 0.64 12.61 -0.09
CA VAL A 65 1.07 12.41 1.28
C VAL A 65 1.79 11.06 1.36
N MET A 66 3.11 11.11 1.55
CA MET A 66 3.93 9.91 1.70
C MET A 66 3.75 9.31 3.09
N ILE A 67 3.39 8.03 3.14
CA ILE A 67 3.22 7.26 4.38
C ILE A 67 4.21 6.10 4.33
N ASN A 68 4.92 5.89 5.43
CA ASN A 68 5.84 4.77 5.53
C ASN A 68 5.25 3.64 6.39
N CYS A 69 5.46 2.43 5.93
CA CYS A 69 4.95 1.22 6.57
C CYS A 69 5.60 1.00 7.96
N LEU A 70 4.79 1.02 9.00
CA LEU A 70 5.24 0.83 10.38
C LEU A 70 5.82 -0.58 10.61
N SER A 71 5.29 -1.61 9.93
CA SER A 71 5.80 -2.98 10.06
C SER A 71 7.24 -3.12 9.55
N HIS A 72 7.63 -2.33 8.54
CA HIS A 72 9.03 -2.26 8.11
C HIS A 72 9.92 -1.58 9.15
N GLY A 73 9.44 -0.53 9.80
CA GLY A 73 10.14 0.08 10.94
C GLY A 73 10.30 -0.90 12.10
N GLN A 74 9.25 -1.64 12.44
CA GLN A 74 9.31 -2.68 13.48
C GLN A 74 10.30 -3.78 13.13
N ARG A 75 10.30 -4.25 11.89
CA ARG A 75 11.20 -5.31 11.41
C ARG A 75 12.67 -4.97 11.61
N LYS A 76 13.06 -3.68 11.48
CA LYS A 76 14.44 -3.24 11.75
C LYS A 76 14.90 -3.58 13.16
N PHE A 77 14.02 -3.54 14.14
CA PHE A 77 14.35 -3.96 15.51
C PHE A 77 14.25 -5.48 15.70
N THR A 78 13.24 -6.14 15.11
CA THR A 78 13.10 -7.60 15.18
C THR A 78 14.34 -8.33 14.62
N GLU A 79 14.89 -7.87 13.52
CA GLU A 79 16.09 -8.45 12.89
C GLU A 79 17.35 -8.31 13.75
N ASN A 80 17.34 -7.42 14.73
CA ASN A 80 18.46 -7.12 15.61
C ASN A 80 18.24 -7.57 17.07
N GLU A 81 17.07 -8.14 17.40
CA GLU A 81 16.68 -8.51 18.76
C GLU A 81 17.65 -9.51 19.41
N LEU A 82 18.22 -10.42 18.59
CA LEU A 82 19.21 -11.40 19.09
C LEU A 82 20.50 -10.73 19.58
N TYR A 83 20.90 -9.60 18.99
CA TYR A 83 22.16 -8.92 19.31
C TYR A 83 22.00 -7.81 20.35
N TYR A 84 20.78 -7.22 20.44
CA TYR A 84 20.43 -6.10 21.31
C TYR A 84 19.07 -6.36 21.96
N PRO A 85 18.94 -7.40 22.81
CA PRO A 85 17.62 -7.85 23.28
C PRO A 85 16.90 -6.81 24.13
N GLU A 86 17.61 -6.03 24.95
CA GLU A 86 17.01 -5.04 25.84
C GLU A 86 16.50 -3.84 25.04
N GLU A 87 17.34 -3.26 24.19
CA GLU A 87 16.98 -2.08 23.38
C GLU A 87 15.91 -2.42 22.36
N CYS A 88 16.11 -3.51 21.61
CA CYS A 88 15.11 -3.96 20.64
C CYS A 88 13.80 -4.35 21.31
N GLY A 89 13.84 -5.03 22.44
CA GLY A 89 12.68 -5.38 23.26
C GLY A 89 11.88 -4.14 23.66
N TYR A 90 12.57 -3.05 24.06
CA TYR A 90 11.94 -1.78 24.35
C TYR A 90 11.17 -1.21 23.14
N PHE A 91 11.83 -1.09 21.98
CA PHE A 91 11.21 -0.56 20.75
C PHE A 91 10.04 -1.44 20.27
N LEU A 92 10.21 -2.77 20.32
CA LEU A 92 9.17 -3.71 19.94
C LEU A 92 7.95 -3.63 20.89
N LYS A 93 8.14 -3.34 22.15
CA LYS A 93 7.03 -3.09 23.10
C LYS A 93 6.23 -1.85 22.70
N GLN A 94 6.91 -0.75 22.32
CA GLN A 94 6.22 0.47 21.89
C GLN A 94 5.41 0.21 20.58
N THR A 95 6.02 -0.40 19.58
CA THR A 95 5.32 -0.70 18.32
C THR A 95 4.14 -1.66 18.51
N ARG A 96 4.26 -2.67 19.38
CA ARG A 96 3.12 -3.53 19.75
C ARG A 96 1.97 -2.75 20.38
N GLY A 97 2.27 -1.73 21.19
CA GLY A 97 1.26 -0.83 21.77
C GLY A 97 0.48 -0.07 20.69
N ILE A 98 1.16 0.40 19.64
CA ILE A 98 0.52 1.06 18.49
C ILE A 98 -0.39 0.09 17.74
N TYR A 99 0.07 -1.14 17.46
CA TYR A 99 -0.75 -2.16 16.79
C TYR A 99 -1.92 -2.65 17.64
N HIS A 100 -1.76 -2.68 18.97
CA HIS A 100 -2.87 -2.96 19.87
C HIS A 100 -3.97 -1.88 19.73
N ASN A 101 -3.58 -0.61 19.74
CA ASN A 101 -4.50 0.50 19.55
C ASN A 101 -5.17 0.48 18.18
N GLU A 102 -4.42 0.14 17.11
CA GLU A 102 -4.98 -0.06 15.77
C GLU A 102 -6.07 -1.12 15.75
N HIS A 103 -5.89 -2.20 16.51
CA HIS A 103 -6.91 -3.24 16.62
C HIS A 103 -8.16 -2.76 17.35
N GLN A 104 -8.01 -1.94 18.39
CA GLN A 104 -9.13 -1.37 19.15
C GLN A 104 -9.98 -0.41 18.31
N CYS A 105 -9.35 0.38 17.43
CA CYS A 105 -10.05 1.37 16.60
C CYS A 105 -10.39 0.88 15.17
N LYS A 106 -10.33 -0.43 14.95
CA LYS A 106 -10.49 -1.01 13.60
C LYS A 106 -11.83 -0.68 12.93
N GLU A 107 -12.92 -0.66 13.70
CA GLU A 107 -14.28 -0.42 13.19
C GLU A 107 -14.70 1.05 13.29
N MET A 108 -13.82 1.93 13.78
CA MET A 108 -14.07 3.37 13.88
C MET A 108 -13.99 4.04 12.51
N SER A 109 -14.67 5.18 12.36
CA SER A 109 -14.49 6.04 11.18
C SER A 109 -13.06 6.55 11.09
N PRO A 110 -12.59 7.00 9.91
CA PRO A 110 -11.23 7.52 9.75
C PRO A 110 -10.89 8.65 10.73
N GLU A 111 -11.83 9.54 11.00
CA GLU A 111 -11.69 10.68 11.91
C GLU A 111 -11.62 10.25 13.38
N GLU A 112 -12.51 9.35 13.79
CA GLU A 112 -12.47 8.76 15.14
C GLU A 112 -11.19 7.97 15.37
N LYS A 113 -10.75 7.21 14.38
CA LYS A 113 -9.50 6.46 14.40
C LYS A 113 -8.29 7.37 14.57
N LEU A 114 -8.25 8.50 13.85
CA LEU A 114 -7.21 9.51 14.00
C LEU A 114 -7.18 10.05 15.44
N GLY A 115 -8.34 10.48 15.97
CA GLY A 115 -8.46 10.97 17.35
C GLY A 115 -7.99 9.92 18.37
N TYR A 116 -8.40 8.67 18.20
CA TYR A 116 -7.99 7.57 19.06
C TYR A 116 -6.47 7.35 19.05
N HIS A 117 -5.85 7.38 17.87
CA HIS A 117 -4.39 7.28 17.77
C HIS A 117 -3.66 8.49 18.37
N GLN A 118 -4.19 9.70 18.18
CA GLN A 118 -3.63 10.91 18.79
C GLN A 118 -3.65 10.83 20.33
N GLU A 119 -4.71 10.30 20.91
CA GLU A 119 -4.84 10.16 22.36
C GLU A 119 -4.02 8.99 22.92
N HIS A 120 -4.05 7.83 22.25
CA HIS A 120 -3.52 6.60 22.83
C HIS A 120 -2.20 6.12 22.24
N SER A 121 -1.82 6.54 21.02
CA SER A 121 -0.62 6.06 20.33
C SER A 121 0.53 7.05 20.28
N SER A 122 0.28 8.36 20.40
CA SER A 122 1.33 9.39 20.33
C SER A 122 2.44 9.17 21.36
N LYS A 123 2.08 8.77 22.59
CA LYS A 123 3.05 8.44 23.65
C LYS A 123 4.03 7.32 23.27
N TYR A 124 3.58 6.32 22.50
CA TYR A 124 4.48 5.25 22.06
C TYR A 124 5.49 5.74 21.03
N ILE A 125 5.05 6.63 20.13
CA ILE A 125 5.92 7.29 19.15
C ILE A 125 6.94 8.19 19.88
N GLU A 126 6.50 9.01 20.82
CA GLU A 126 7.37 9.85 21.63
C GLU A 126 8.42 9.01 22.39
N ASN A 127 8.00 7.92 23.01
CA ASN A 127 8.89 7.00 23.72
C ASN A 127 9.96 6.41 22.79
N ILE A 128 9.60 6.07 21.53
CA ILE A 128 10.55 5.55 20.54
C ILE A 128 11.63 6.62 20.24
N TYR A 129 11.22 7.85 19.91
CA TYR A 129 12.18 8.89 19.53
C TYR A 129 13.01 9.37 20.72
N ASN A 130 12.41 9.53 21.91
CA ASN A 130 13.14 9.88 23.13
C ASN A 130 14.21 8.83 23.46
N LYS A 131 13.89 7.54 23.29
CA LYS A 131 14.85 6.45 23.52
C LYS A 131 15.97 6.42 22.48
N ILE A 132 15.66 6.73 21.22
CA ILE A 132 16.67 6.89 20.15
C ILE A 132 17.63 8.04 20.51
N ASP A 133 17.10 9.18 20.91
CA ASP A 133 17.88 10.36 21.28
C ASP A 133 18.75 10.06 22.52
N GLU A 134 18.20 9.42 23.55
CA GLU A 134 18.95 8.99 24.74
C GLU A 134 20.15 8.12 24.36
N LEU A 135 19.91 7.05 23.55
CA LEU A 135 20.95 6.08 23.22
C LEU A 135 22.09 6.69 22.37
N PHE A 136 21.77 7.66 21.50
CA PHE A 136 22.78 8.36 20.72
C PHE A 136 23.53 9.44 21.54
N ASN A 137 22.82 10.22 22.33
CA ASN A 137 23.42 11.29 23.16
C ASN A 137 24.35 10.71 24.24
N ASP A 138 23.94 9.60 24.86
CA ASP A 138 24.74 8.89 25.86
C ASP A 138 25.90 8.07 25.22
N LYS A 139 26.02 8.07 23.88
CA LYS A 139 26.99 7.27 23.11
C LYS A 139 26.94 5.77 23.43
N LYS A 140 25.76 5.27 23.83
CA LYS A 140 25.54 3.84 24.12
C LYS A 140 25.43 3.00 22.84
N VAL A 141 25.09 3.62 21.71
CA VAL A 141 24.93 2.96 20.42
C VAL A 141 25.76 3.70 19.37
N GLU A 142 26.63 2.95 18.71
CA GLU A 142 27.42 3.49 17.60
C GLU A 142 26.51 3.62 16.37
N PRO A 143 26.52 4.83 15.70
CA PRO A 143 25.58 5.12 14.60
C PRO A 143 25.64 4.17 13.40
N ASN A 144 26.78 3.51 13.16
CA ASN A 144 26.97 2.56 12.05
C ASN A 144 26.75 1.10 12.47
N SER A 145 26.53 0.83 13.78
CA SER A 145 26.13 -0.48 14.25
C SER A 145 24.77 -0.90 13.66
N ARG A 146 24.44 -2.18 13.76
CA ARG A 146 23.14 -2.70 13.31
C ARG A 146 21.96 -2.00 13.99
N LEU A 147 22.06 -1.79 15.31
CA LEU A 147 21.04 -1.06 16.06
C LEU A 147 21.00 0.41 15.67
N GLY A 148 22.17 1.04 15.52
CA GLY A 148 22.28 2.43 15.05
C GLY A 148 21.64 2.64 13.68
N GLN A 149 21.81 1.71 12.75
CA GLN A 149 21.15 1.75 11.45
C GLN A 149 19.63 1.57 11.56
N ALA A 150 19.14 0.70 12.45
CA ALA A 150 17.71 0.56 12.71
C ALA A 150 17.13 1.86 13.27
N MET A 151 17.79 2.50 14.22
CA MET A 151 17.39 3.80 14.79
C MET A 151 17.43 4.93 13.73
N LYS A 152 18.49 4.99 12.89
CA LYS A 152 18.56 5.95 11.76
C LYS A 152 17.42 5.76 10.77
N TYR A 153 16.98 4.54 10.50
CA TYR A 153 15.79 4.31 9.66
C TYR A 153 14.56 5.04 10.23
N TRP A 154 14.32 4.97 11.54
CA TRP A 154 13.21 5.66 12.19
C TRP A 154 13.36 7.18 12.13
N ILE A 155 14.56 7.71 12.37
CA ILE A 155 14.84 9.15 12.26
C ILE A 155 14.58 9.65 10.84
N ASN A 156 15.15 8.99 9.84
CA ASN A 156 15.07 9.41 8.44
C ASN A 156 13.66 9.34 7.87
N ASN A 157 12.82 8.46 8.40
CA ASN A 157 11.45 8.24 7.94
C ASN A 157 10.39 8.73 8.94
N LYS A 158 10.79 9.58 9.92
CA LYS A 158 9.92 10.05 11.00
C LYS A 158 8.59 10.60 10.47
N GLU A 159 8.65 11.46 9.47
CA GLU A 159 7.47 12.09 8.92
C GLU A 159 6.47 11.06 8.38
N GLY A 160 6.91 10.16 7.52
CA GLY A 160 6.06 9.13 6.92
C GLY A 160 5.55 8.09 7.94
N LEU A 161 6.39 7.71 8.93
CA LEU A 161 6.02 6.77 9.99
C LEU A 161 5.00 7.34 10.99
N THR A 162 4.86 8.67 11.07
CA THR A 162 3.95 9.35 12.01
C THR A 162 2.73 9.96 11.34
N GLN A 163 2.50 9.76 10.05
CA GLN A 163 1.35 10.31 9.32
C GLN A 163 0.00 9.84 9.90
N PHE A 164 -0.07 8.64 10.46
CA PHE A 164 -1.28 8.14 11.10
C PHE A 164 -1.73 8.95 12.35
N LEU A 165 -0.87 9.82 12.87
CA LEU A 165 -1.20 10.80 13.92
C LEU A 165 -1.59 12.17 13.38
N LYS A 166 -1.52 12.39 12.06
CA LYS A 166 -1.74 13.71 11.44
C LYS A 166 -2.95 13.73 10.51
N ILE A 167 -3.19 12.64 9.82
CA ILE A 167 -4.26 12.52 8.83
C ILE A 167 -5.05 11.23 9.03
N PRO A 168 -6.33 11.20 8.67
CA PRO A 168 -7.12 9.97 8.68
C PRO A 168 -6.50 8.94 7.72
N VAL A 169 -5.97 7.84 8.22
CA VAL A 169 -5.31 6.78 7.45
C VAL A 169 -6.03 5.47 7.66
N SER A 170 -6.23 4.72 6.59
CA SER A 170 -6.91 3.42 6.69
C SER A 170 -6.07 2.34 7.34
N ASN A 171 -4.74 2.35 7.16
CA ASN A 171 -3.83 1.30 7.64
C ASN A 171 -2.51 1.88 8.15
N LEU A 172 -1.89 1.20 9.13
CA LEU A 172 -0.53 1.50 9.61
C LEU A 172 0.56 0.87 8.74
N ASP A 173 0.22 -0.14 7.95
CA ASP A 173 1.18 -0.89 7.16
C ASP A 173 0.64 -1.28 5.78
N ASN A 174 1.55 -1.69 4.90
CA ASN A 174 1.25 -2.16 3.55
C ASN A 174 1.15 -3.70 3.45
N ASN A 175 0.96 -4.40 4.57
CA ASN A 175 0.91 -5.87 4.61
C ASN A 175 -0.16 -6.46 3.67
N TRP A 176 -1.27 -5.75 3.48
CA TRP A 176 -2.29 -6.15 2.50
C TRP A 176 -1.76 -6.14 1.07
N ALA A 177 -1.05 -5.08 0.66
CA ALA A 177 -0.43 -5.01 -0.66
C ALA A 177 0.65 -6.09 -0.84
N GLU A 178 1.45 -6.35 0.20
CA GLU A 178 2.47 -7.41 0.17
C GLU A 178 1.84 -8.81 0.05
N ARG A 179 0.76 -9.07 0.76
CA ARG A 179 0.01 -10.33 0.62
C ARG A 179 -0.53 -10.52 -0.80
N SER A 180 -1.01 -9.44 -1.42
CA SER A 180 -1.47 -9.47 -2.81
C SER A 180 -0.35 -9.84 -3.79
N LEU A 181 0.90 -9.42 -3.53
CA LEU A 181 2.06 -9.78 -4.36
C LEU A 181 2.42 -11.27 -4.29
N ARG A 182 2.13 -11.97 -3.19
CA ARG A 182 2.48 -13.40 -3.05
C ARG A 182 1.90 -14.26 -4.16
N THR A 183 0.69 -13.98 -4.59
CA THR A 183 0.01 -14.76 -5.65
C THR A 183 0.79 -14.70 -6.97
N ILE A 184 1.16 -13.50 -7.43
CA ILE A 184 1.90 -13.35 -8.69
C ILE A 184 3.34 -13.84 -8.58
N ILE A 185 3.96 -13.74 -7.39
CA ILE A 185 5.30 -14.28 -7.14
C ILE A 185 5.30 -15.81 -7.21
N LEU A 186 4.30 -16.47 -6.62
CA LEU A 186 4.13 -17.92 -6.72
C LEU A 186 3.93 -18.36 -8.16
N GLN A 187 3.07 -17.67 -8.91
CA GLN A 187 2.87 -17.94 -10.32
C GLN A 187 4.16 -17.79 -11.13
N ARG A 188 4.93 -16.71 -10.90
CA ARG A 188 6.23 -16.52 -11.55
C ARG A 188 7.20 -17.65 -11.22
N LYS A 189 7.24 -18.13 -9.98
CA LYS A 189 8.08 -19.27 -9.59
C LYS A 189 7.67 -20.56 -10.30
N ASN A 190 6.37 -20.79 -10.49
CA ASN A 190 5.86 -21.98 -11.19
C ASN A 190 6.13 -21.91 -12.70
N SER A 191 6.03 -20.72 -13.30
CA SER A 191 6.26 -20.51 -14.75
C SER A 191 7.74 -20.38 -15.10
N LEU A 192 8.64 -20.28 -14.11
CA LEU A 192 10.09 -20.09 -14.21
C LEU A 192 10.49 -18.81 -14.95
N PHE A 193 10.01 -18.60 -16.18
CA PHE A 193 10.29 -17.40 -17.00
C PHE A 193 9.15 -17.11 -17.97
N PHE A 194 9.12 -15.89 -18.46
CA PHE A 194 8.26 -15.48 -19.57
C PHE A 194 9.09 -15.48 -20.86
N LYS A 195 8.51 -16.00 -21.96
CA LYS A 195 9.19 -16.08 -23.26
C LYS A 195 9.50 -14.69 -23.84
N THR A 196 8.66 -13.69 -23.57
CA THR A 196 8.81 -12.32 -24.03
C THR A 196 8.33 -11.33 -22.97
N ILE A 197 8.80 -10.07 -23.05
CA ILE A 197 8.33 -8.98 -22.18
C ILE A 197 6.82 -8.78 -22.38
N ASN A 198 6.35 -8.80 -23.63
CA ASN A 198 4.93 -8.65 -23.95
C ASN A 198 4.06 -9.74 -23.27
N SER A 199 4.51 -11.00 -23.25
CA SER A 199 3.78 -12.06 -22.54
C SER A 199 3.75 -11.83 -21.02
N ALA A 200 4.81 -11.28 -20.45
CA ALA A 200 4.85 -10.92 -19.03
C ALA A 200 3.90 -9.75 -18.70
N GLU A 201 3.82 -8.75 -19.58
CA GLU A 201 2.90 -7.61 -19.43
C GLU A 201 1.45 -8.05 -19.52
N ILE A 202 1.10 -8.86 -20.52
CA ILE A 202 -0.25 -9.44 -20.67
C ILE A 202 -0.62 -10.25 -19.42
N HIS A 203 0.29 -11.10 -18.94
CA HIS A 203 0.09 -11.87 -17.73
C HIS A 203 -0.17 -10.98 -16.51
N SER A 204 0.65 -9.94 -16.32
CA SER A 204 0.48 -8.98 -15.20
C SER A 204 -0.86 -8.25 -15.29
N GLY A 205 -1.30 -7.87 -16.51
CA GLY A 205 -2.60 -7.25 -16.73
C GLY A 205 -3.76 -8.18 -16.38
N LEU A 206 -3.73 -9.43 -16.84
CA LEU A 206 -4.76 -10.43 -16.52
C LEU A 206 -4.81 -10.72 -15.01
N TYR A 207 -3.65 -10.87 -14.36
CA TYR A 207 -3.60 -11.07 -12.92
C TYR A 207 -4.10 -9.85 -12.14
N SER A 208 -3.85 -8.63 -12.62
CA SER A 208 -4.41 -7.41 -12.04
C SER A 208 -5.94 -7.43 -12.05
N ILE A 209 -6.52 -7.83 -13.17
CA ILE A 209 -7.97 -7.97 -13.34
C ILE A 209 -8.53 -9.04 -12.40
N VAL A 210 -7.97 -10.26 -12.45
CA VAL A 210 -8.44 -11.39 -11.62
C VAL A 210 -8.34 -11.04 -10.13
N LYS A 211 -7.23 -10.43 -9.70
CA LYS A 211 -7.05 -10.04 -8.30
C LYS A 211 -7.98 -8.91 -7.90
N THR A 212 -8.19 -7.91 -8.77
CA THR A 212 -9.19 -6.85 -8.55
C THR A 212 -10.59 -7.44 -8.39
N CYS A 213 -10.99 -8.39 -9.25
CA CYS A 213 -12.27 -9.10 -9.09
C CYS A 213 -12.36 -9.81 -7.74
N SER A 214 -11.32 -10.56 -7.36
CA SER A 214 -11.28 -11.30 -6.09
C SER A 214 -11.40 -10.41 -4.86
N GLU A 215 -10.73 -9.24 -4.85
CA GLU A 215 -10.80 -8.29 -3.73
C GLU A 215 -12.16 -7.58 -3.59
N ASN A 216 -13.01 -7.64 -4.63
CA ASN A 216 -14.33 -7.02 -4.66
C ASN A 216 -15.46 -8.05 -4.80
N GLU A 217 -15.18 -9.33 -4.52
CA GLU A 217 -16.16 -10.43 -4.57
C GLU A 217 -16.84 -10.59 -5.94
N ILE A 218 -16.16 -10.16 -7.02
CA ILE A 218 -16.63 -10.31 -8.40
C ILE A 218 -16.12 -11.64 -8.95
N ASN A 219 -16.98 -12.42 -9.58
CA ASN A 219 -16.57 -13.65 -10.26
C ASN A 219 -15.77 -13.32 -11.52
N ALA A 220 -14.44 -13.51 -11.44
CA ALA A 220 -13.51 -13.15 -12.51
C ALA A 220 -13.80 -13.92 -13.81
N PHE A 221 -14.21 -15.18 -13.75
CA PHE A 221 -14.52 -15.98 -14.93
C PHE A 221 -15.75 -15.42 -15.68
N LYS A 222 -16.84 -15.14 -14.95
CA LYS A 222 -18.05 -14.53 -15.53
C LYS A 222 -17.73 -13.15 -16.12
N TYR A 223 -16.95 -12.33 -15.40
CA TYR A 223 -16.53 -11.02 -15.91
C TYR A 223 -15.72 -11.12 -17.19
N LEU A 224 -14.73 -12.01 -17.26
CA LEU A 224 -13.87 -12.17 -18.45
C LEU A 224 -14.67 -12.67 -19.66
N ASN A 225 -15.62 -13.59 -19.48
CA ASN A 225 -16.52 -14.02 -20.54
C ASN A 225 -17.37 -12.86 -21.06
N TRP A 226 -18.01 -12.12 -20.16
CA TRP A 226 -18.77 -10.92 -20.54
C TRP A 226 -17.91 -9.89 -21.27
N LEU A 227 -16.67 -9.67 -20.81
CA LEU A 227 -15.74 -8.75 -21.45
C LEU A 227 -15.37 -9.20 -22.87
N GLN A 228 -15.21 -10.50 -23.12
CA GLN A 228 -14.96 -11.05 -24.44
C GLN A 228 -16.15 -10.85 -25.37
N GLU A 229 -17.36 -11.10 -24.91
CA GLU A 229 -18.61 -10.85 -25.67
C GLU A 229 -18.75 -9.38 -26.05
N GLN A 230 -18.33 -8.46 -25.16
CA GLN A 230 -18.38 -7.03 -25.39
C GLN A 230 -17.10 -6.45 -26.02
N SER A 231 -16.16 -7.29 -26.50
CA SER A 231 -14.80 -6.89 -26.87
C SER A 231 -14.72 -5.72 -27.85
N SER A 232 -15.59 -5.69 -28.87
CA SER A 232 -15.64 -4.59 -29.87
C SER A 232 -16.02 -3.23 -29.26
N LYS A 233 -16.92 -3.23 -28.26
CA LYS A 233 -17.34 -2.01 -27.55
C LYS A 233 -16.31 -1.64 -26.47
N ALA A 234 -15.75 -2.62 -25.79
CA ALA A 234 -14.75 -2.43 -24.77
C ALA A 234 -13.47 -1.79 -25.31
N LYS A 235 -13.02 -2.18 -26.51
CA LYS A 235 -11.89 -1.53 -27.18
C LYS A 235 -12.11 -0.03 -27.44
N LYS A 236 -13.32 0.38 -27.72
CA LYS A 236 -13.66 1.80 -27.98
C LYS A 236 -13.79 2.63 -26.71
N ARG A 237 -14.27 2.03 -25.61
CA ARG A 237 -14.54 2.73 -24.34
C ARG A 237 -14.18 1.83 -23.16
N PRO A 238 -12.89 1.52 -22.92
CA PRO A 238 -12.47 0.53 -21.93
C PRO A 238 -12.90 0.89 -20.50
N ALA A 239 -13.02 2.18 -20.17
CA ALA A 239 -13.45 2.63 -18.85
C ALA A 239 -14.87 2.16 -18.45
N ASN A 240 -15.72 1.86 -19.44
CA ASN A 240 -17.09 1.37 -19.21
C ASN A 240 -17.17 -0.15 -19.05
N TYR A 241 -16.04 -0.85 -19.15
CA TYR A 241 -15.96 -2.32 -19.12
C TYR A 241 -15.01 -2.82 -18.04
N THR A 242 -14.87 -2.07 -16.96
CA THR A 242 -14.11 -2.48 -15.78
C THR A 242 -14.86 -3.54 -14.96
N PRO A 243 -14.20 -4.29 -14.06
CA PRO A 243 -14.88 -5.19 -13.13
C PRO A 243 -16.03 -4.52 -12.37
N PHE A 244 -15.86 -3.28 -11.95
CA PHE A 244 -16.90 -2.50 -11.26
C PHE A 244 -18.09 -2.15 -12.14
N ALA A 245 -17.84 -1.84 -13.43
CA ALA A 245 -18.92 -1.61 -14.40
C ALA A 245 -19.74 -2.88 -14.63
N TYR A 246 -19.07 -4.04 -14.69
CA TYR A 246 -19.72 -5.33 -14.78
C TYR A 246 -20.57 -5.64 -13.55
N ALA A 247 -20.05 -5.43 -12.34
CA ALA A 247 -20.80 -5.65 -11.11
C ALA A 247 -22.08 -4.78 -11.07
N ARG A 248 -21.97 -3.50 -11.43
CA ARG A 248 -23.15 -2.61 -11.54
C ARG A 248 -24.15 -3.07 -12.60
N TYR A 249 -23.66 -3.56 -13.76
CA TYR A 249 -24.53 -4.10 -14.81
C TYR A 249 -25.31 -5.31 -14.32
N MET A 250 -24.64 -6.27 -13.67
CA MET A 250 -25.28 -7.49 -13.15
C MET A 250 -26.33 -7.19 -12.08
N ASN A 251 -26.01 -6.31 -11.12
CA ASN A 251 -26.96 -5.91 -10.08
C ASN A 251 -28.22 -5.24 -10.65
N ASN A 252 -28.08 -4.42 -11.69
CA ASN A 252 -29.22 -3.80 -12.36
C ASN A 252 -30.06 -4.83 -13.14
N THR A 253 -29.44 -5.86 -13.71
CA THR A 253 -30.14 -6.91 -14.46
C THR A 253 -30.93 -7.81 -13.51
N GLU A 254 -30.36 -8.20 -12.37
CA GLU A 254 -31.04 -8.98 -11.34
C GLU A 254 -32.26 -8.23 -10.75
N LEU A 255 -32.14 -6.91 -10.56
CA LEU A 255 -33.27 -6.10 -10.09
C LEU A 255 -34.44 -6.03 -11.08
N ILE A 256 -34.15 -6.07 -12.37
CA ILE A 256 -35.17 -6.09 -13.42
C ILE A 256 -35.83 -7.46 -13.50
N GLU A 257 -35.07 -8.54 -13.39
CA GLU A 257 -35.63 -9.92 -13.40
C GLU A 257 -36.43 -10.26 -12.16
N THR A 258 -36.12 -9.66 -11.00
CA THR A 258 -36.91 -9.86 -9.76
C THR A 258 -38.16 -8.96 -9.67
N ALA A 259 -38.26 -7.94 -10.52
CA ALA A 259 -39.39 -7.02 -10.59
C ALA A 259 -40.44 -7.40 -11.69
N ALA A 260 -40.16 -8.42 -12.50
CA ALA A 260 -41.01 -8.94 -13.57
C ALA A 260 -41.67 -10.26 -13.13
#